data_4fb065abd1e68385fb88dc297c169275
#
_entry.id   4fb065abd1e68385fb88dc297c169275
#
_cell.length_a   1.000
_cell.length_b   1.000
_cell.length_c   1.000
_cell.angle_alpha   90.00
_cell.angle_beta   90.00
_cell.angle_gamma   90.00
#
_symmetry.space_group_name_H-M   'P 1'
#
loop_
_entity.id
_entity.type
_entity.pdbx_description
1 polymer ?
#
loop_
_entity_poly.entity_id
_entity_poly.type
_entity_poly.pdbx_seq_one_letter_code
_entity_poly.pdbx_strand_id
1 'polypeptide(L)'
;MNILFVLQRYPGFGGIESVTRMLAGEFIGRFGYRVAVFSTSRQDNSSQLLDGDLFYYQTSDLKGDELKKEFDALVHDFSPNFIIYQDSYVPEDFLLEHLPQGIKIIVCEHNTPDCLETGLESVTKNLSWANPMNIIRKLRLPRRMRNLHKATTEHHKKMLHVADRYLILSDGFRPILRDFFHIESPQISTMTNPIEVPREPIIIESRPNQALYVGRLTDQKGIKYLIEIWSKIEPHCNWKLLVVGDGDKRQYMEKEIRSRRLKNIRLIGFQQHTSGYFMESSAHLMTSIYEGFGITNLEAAIRGTIPFAFNSFASAKDIIDDGQTGYLIKPFDVDAYVETFLAFTKLPQSKMIAMRRKAIERAQEFSLQHIADKWNELFNKLRHGENRDTHLPQGL
;
A
#
# COMPACT_ATOMS: atom_id res chain seq x y z
N MET A 1 27.37 2.47 -2.86
CA MET A 1 26.68 3.08 -1.73
C MET A 1 26.16 2.00 -0.79
N ASN A 2 26.08 2.31 0.50
CA ASN A 2 25.51 1.42 1.51
C ASN A 2 24.13 1.95 1.89
N ILE A 3 23.10 1.12 1.75
CA ILE A 3 21.70 1.49 2.01
C ILE A 3 21.16 0.56 3.07
N LEU A 4 20.63 1.12 4.17
CA LEU A 4 20.01 0.38 5.25
C LEU A 4 18.50 0.65 5.26
N PHE A 5 17.70 -0.38 4.99
CA PHE A 5 16.27 -0.35 5.22
C PHE A 5 15.96 -0.68 6.67
N VAL A 6 15.05 0.08 7.27
CA VAL A 6 14.54 -0.14 8.62
C VAL A 6 13.03 -0.25 8.57
N LEU A 7 12.48 -1.35 9.06
CA LEU A 7 11.04 -1.60 9.08
C LEU A 7 10.64 -2.51 10.25
N GLN A 8 9.36 -2.51 10.60
CA GLN A 8 8.88 -3.29 11.73
C GLN A 8 9.04 -4.79 11.51
N ARG A 9 8.74 -5.27 10.31
CA ARG A 9 8.72 -6.70 10.01
C ARG A 9 9.44 -7.03 8.71
N TYR A 10 10.42 -7.91 8.81
CA TYR A 10 11.12 -8.47 7.64
C TYR A 10 11.84 -9.77 8.04
N PRO A 11 11.79 -10.82 7.22
CA PRO A 11 10.93 -10.99 6.04
C PRO A 11 9.44 -11.08 6.36
N GLY A 12 8.60 -10.84 5.36
CA GLY A 12 7.14 -10.89 5.51
C GLY A 12 6.41 -10.88 4.16
N PHE A 13 5.09 -11.09 4.22
CA PHE A 13 4.21 -11.16 3.04
C PHE A 13 3.41 -9.87 2.80
N GLY A 14 3.73 -8.77 3.46
CA GLY A 14 3.07 -7.49 3.30
C GLY A 14 3.54 -6.69 2.08
N GLY A 15 2.85 -5.58 1.81
CA GLY A 15 3.23 -4.67 0.72
C GLY A 15 4.58 -3.99 0.95
N ILE A 16 4.85 -3.53 2.17
CA ILE A 16 6.11 -2.86 2.54
C ILE A 16 7.29 -3.82 2.39
N GLU A 17 7.15 -5.04 2.91
CA GLU A 17 8.17 -6.09 2.83
C GLU A 17 8.46 -6.47 1.38
N SER A 18 7.42 -6.57 0.55
CA SER A 18 7.56 -6.86 -0.89
C SER A 18 8.27 -5.73 -1.64
N VAL A 19 7.89 -4.48 -1.39
CA VAL A 19 8.54 -3.29 -1.97
C VAL A 19 10.01 -3.21 -1.55
N THR A 20 10.30 -3.42 -0.26
CA THR A 20 11.67 -3.44 0.24
C THR A 20 12.53 -4.48 -0.48
N ARG A 21 12.01 -5.71 -0.64
CA ARG A 21 12.72 -6.79 -1.35
C ARG A 21 12.98 -6.45 -2.81
N MET A 22 11.95 -5.96 -3.53
CA MET A 22 12.08 -5.56 -4.93
C MET A 22 13.14 -4.48 -5.12
N LEU A 23 13.07 -3.40 -4.32
CA LEU A 23 14.03 -2.30 -4.39
C LEU A 23 15.44 -2.75 -4.00
N ALA A 24 15.59 -3.56 -2.96
CA ALA A 24 16.89 -4.11 -2.55
C ALA A 24 17.53 -4.91 -3.68
N GLY A 25 16.78 -5.76 -4.37
CA GLY A 25 17.24 -6.53 -5.52
C GLY A 25 17.73 -5.62 -6.66
N GLU A 26 16.99 -4.57 -7.02
CA GLU A 26 17.41 -3.60 -8.05
C GLU A 26 18.63 -2.79 -7.62
N PHE A 27 18.69 -2.36 -6.37
CA PHE A 27 19.81 -1.59 -5.86
C PHE A 27 21.13 -2.39 -5.89
N ILE A 28 21.08 -3.68 -5.60
CA ILE A 28 22.22 -4.55 -5.67
C ILE A 28 22.55 -4.92 -7.11
N GLY A 29 21.58 -5.49 -7.83
CA GLY A 29 21.82 -6.10 -9.14
C GLY A 29 22.12 -5.08 -10.23
N ARG A 30 21.46 -3.91 -10.18
CA ARG A 30 21.55 -2.91 -11.26
C ARG A 30 22.52 -1.77 -10.93
N PHE A 31 22.56 -1.32 -9.67
CA PHE A 31 23.40 -0.18 -9.27
C PHE A 31 24.64 -0.57 -8.48
N GLY A 32 24.81 -1.86 -8.14
CA GLY A 32 25.96 -2.36 -7.38
C GLY A 32 26.05 -1.80 -5.97
N TYR A 33 24.90 -1.48 -5.34
CA TYR A 33 24.88 -0.98 -3.96
C TYR A 33 24.96 -2.13 -2.98
N ARG A 34 25.53 -1.86 -1.81
CA ARG A 34 25.41 -2.76 -0.67
C ARG A 34 24.11 -2.43 0.07
N VAL A 35 23.31 -3.44 0.33
CA VAL A 35 22.02 -3.26 1.01
C VAL A 35 21.98 -4.12 2.28
N ALA A 36 21.49 -3.50 3.36
CA ALA A 36 21.14 -4.18 4.59
C ALA A 36 19.67 -3.88 4.95
N VAL A 37 19.06 -4.81 5.66
CA VAL A 37 17.71 -4.65 6.21
C VAL A 37 17.74 -4.94 7.69
N PHE A 38 17.22 -4.02 8.49
CA PHE A 38 17.00 -4.19 9.93
C PHE A 38 15.49 -4.21 10.23
N SER A 39 15.04 -5.21 10.98
CA SER A 39 13.64 -5.30 11.39
C SER A 39 13.51 -5.72 12.84
N THR A 40 12.41 -5.32 13.49
CA THR A 40 12.11 -5.65 14.89
C THR A 40 11.25 -6.90 15.06
N SER A 41 10.82 -7.50 13.96
CA SER A 41 10.12 -8.78 13.94
C SER A 41 10.21 -9.47 12.58
N ARG A 42 9.85 -10.74 12.52
CA ARG A 42 9.65 -11.49 11.27
C ARG A 42 8.31 -12.20 11.27
N GLN A 43 7.82 -12.52 10.10
CA GLN A 43 6.62 -13.35 9.98
C GLN A 43 7.01 -14.83 9.97
N ASP A 44 6.26 -15.66 10.68
CA ASP A 44 6.42 -17.11 10.61
C ASP A 44 6.31 -17.61 9.17
N ASN A 45 7.16 -18.58 8.82
CA ASN A 45 7.25 -19.19 7.47
C ASN A 45 7.63 -18.22 6.33
N SER A 46 8.17 -17.05 6.63
CA SER A 46 8.61 -16.09 5.60
C SER A 46 10.07 -16.20 5.20
N SER A 47 10.88 -17.04 5.88
CA SER A 47 12.32 -17.24 5.58
C SER A 47 12.57 -17.67 4.12
N GLN A 48 11.65 -18.38 3.50
CA GLN A 48 11.70 -18.73 2.08
C GLN A 48 11.61 -17.53 1.11
N LEU A 49 11.27 -16.33 1.61
CA LEU A 49 11.27 -15.09 0.84
C LEU A 49 12.66 -14.43 0.80
N LEU A 50 13.62 -14.96 1.52
CA LEU A 50 15.00 -14.50 1.48
C LEU A 50 15.64 -15.11 0.25
N ASP A 51 15.83 -14.30 -0.78
CA ASP A 51 16.61 -14.69 -1.96
C ASP A 51 18.08 -14.74 -1.59
N GLY A 52 18.54 -15.91 -1.12
CA GLY A 52 19.93 -16.23 -0.97
C GLY A 52 20.84 -15.10 -0.45
N ASP A 53 21.98 -14.94 -1.04
CA ASP A 53 23.07 -14.08 -0.57
C ASP A 53 23.04 -12.63 -1.08
N LEU A 54 21.88 -12.13 -1.56
CA LEU A 54 21.84 -10.83 -2.24
C LEU A 54 22.03 -9.63 -1.30
N PHE A 55 21.60 -9.74 -0.04
CA PHE A 55 21.80 -8.68 0.95
C PHE A 55 21.79 -9.20 2.39
N TYR A 56 22.39 -8.41 3.29
CA TYR A 56 22.38 -8.72 4.71
C TYR A 56 21.07 -8.28 5.35
N TYR A 57 20.49 -9.10 6.22
CA TYR A 57 19.35 -8.71 7.05
C TYR A 57 19.54 -9.16 8.50
N GLN A 58 18.95 -8.42 9.41
CA GLN A 58 18.93 -8.72 10.83
C GLN A 58 17.53 -8.45 11.39
N THR A 59 16.99 -9.44 12.10
CA THR A 59 15.76 -9.28 12.86
C THR A 59 16.10 -9.31 14.33
N SER A 60 15.65 -8.31 15.09
CA SER A 60 15.84 -8.22 16.53
C SER A 60 14.50 -8.35 17.25
N ASP A 61 14.47 -9.20 18.29
CA ASP A 61 13.32 -9.30 19.21
C ASP A 61 13.50 -8.43 20.46
N LEU A 62 14.60 -7.66 20.54
CA LEU A 62 14.92 -6.74 21.63
C LEU A 62 14.02 -5.50 21.61
N LYS A 63 14.01 -4.75 22.70
CA LYS A 63 13.23 -3.52 22.85
C LYS A 63 14.02 -2.45 23.59
N GLY A 64 13.59 -1.19 23.41
CA GLY A 64 14.17 -0.06 24.10
C GLY A 64 15.68 0.08 23.87
N ASP A 65 16.44 0.33 24.95
CA ASP A 65 17.87 0.60 24.88
C ASP A 65 18.70 -0.58 24.33
N GLU A 66 18.27 -1.81 24.54
CA GLU A 66 18.95 -2.99 23.99
C GLU A 66 18.80 -3.07 22.47
N LEU A 67 17.59 -2.80 21.96
CA LEU A 67 17.32 -2.68 20.53
C LEU A 67 18.17 -1.57 19.90
N LYS A 68 18.25 -0.41 20.58
CA LYS A 68 19.07 0.73 20.12
C LYS A 68 20.54 0.36 20.02
N LYS A 69 21.11 -0.33 21.03
CA LYS A 69 22.50 -0.78 20.99
C LYS A 69 22.78 -1.73 19.84
N GLU A 70 21.89 -2.66 19.59
CA GLU A 70 22.00 -3.59 18.45
C GLU A 70 21.94 -2.85 17.12
N PHE A 71 21.03 -1.93 16.98
CA PHE A 71 20.91 -1.07 15.79
C PHE A 71 22.15 -0.19 15.58
N ASP A 72 22.65 0.43 16.63
CA ASP A 72 23.86 1.28 16.56
C ASP A 72 25.11 0.47 16.18
N ALA A 73 25.21 -0.75 16.68
CA ALA A 73 26.30 -1.68 16.26
C ALA A 73 26.20 -1.99 14.76
N LEU A 74 25.00 -2.29 14.24
CA LEU A 74 24.79 -2.49 12.81
C LEU A 74 25.14 -1.24 12.00
N VAL A 75 24.71 -0.07 12.44
CA VAL A 75 25.01 1.21 11.78
C VAL A 75 26.51 1.46 11.73
N HIS A 76 27.22 1.19 12.82
CA HIS A 76 28.68 1.31 12.87
C HIS A 76 29.37 0.35 11.88
N ASP A 77 29.02 -0.93 11.90
CA ASP A 77 29.67 -1.97 11.09
C ASP A 77 29.33 -1.86 9.60
N PHE A 78 28.07 -1.55 9.29
CA PHE A 78 27.62 -1.43 7.90
C PHE A 78 27.96 -0.07 7.28
N SER A 79 28.11 0.97 8.09
CA SER A 79 28.39 2.36 7.69
C SER A 79 27.47 2.82 6.56
N PRO A 80 26.13 2.93 6.78
CA PRO A 80 25.18 3.29 5.75
C PRO A 80 25.38 4.74 5.28
N ASN A 81 25.25 4.98 3.98
CA ASN A 81 25.13 6.32 3.42
C ASN A 81 23.69 6.84 3.57
N PHE A 82 22.73 5.91 3.46
CA PHE A 82 21.31 6.16 3.57
C PHE A 82 20.65 5.18 4.52
N ILE A 83 19.77 5.70 5.37
CA ILE A 83 18.79 4.91 6.12
C ILE A 83 17.41 5.21 5.52
N ILE A 84 16.73 4.17 5.05
CA ILE A 84 15.36 4.25 4.53
C ILE A 84 14.44 3.64 5.60
N TYR A 85 13.73 4.51 6.30
CA TYR A 85 12.79 4.14 7.34
C TYR A 85 11.40 3.93 6.70
N GLN A 86 10.98 2.66 6.58
CA GLN A 86 9.87 2.23 5.75
C GLN A 86 8.50 2.30 6.43
N ASP A 87 8.42 2.71 7.67
CA ASP A 87 7.14 2.76 8.37
C ASP A 87 7.14 3.87 9.42
N SER A 88 6.42 4.93 9.13
CA SER A 88 6.31 6.07 10.03
C SER A 88 5.51 5.78 11.32
N TYR A 89 4.79 4.66 11.40
CA TYR A 89 3.99 4.28 12.56
C TYR A 89 4.66 3.25 13.48
N VAL A 90 5.92 2.93 13.23
CA VAL A 90 6.69 2.05 14.12
C VAL A 90 7.06 2.83 15.39
N PRO A 91 6.83 2.28 16.58
CA PRO A 91 7.19 2.94 17.84
C PRO A 91 8.71 3.07 18.06
N GLU A 92 9.50 2.56 17.16
CA GLU A 92 10.97 2.55 17.19
C GLU A 92 11.62 3.78 16.53
N ASP A 93 10.92 4.88 16.40
CA ASP A 93 11.45 6.15 15.86
C ASP A 93 12.69 6.66 16.62
N PHE A 94 12.88 6.24 17.88
CA PHE A 94 14.08 6.51 18.66
C PHE A 94 15.36 5.90 18.04
N LEU A 95 15.24 4.92 17.15
CA LEU A 95 16.39 4.37 16.41
C LEU A 95 17.07 5.42 15.54
N LEU A 96 16.31 6.41 15.06
CA LEU A 96 16.82 7.49 14.21
C LEU A 96 17.47 8.62 15.00
N GLU A 97 17.47 8.57 16.33
CA GLU A 97 18.08 9.57 17.19
C GLU A 97 19.59 9.31 17.32
N HIS A 98 20.39 10.40 17.34
CA HIS A 98 21.83 10.35 17.57
C HIS A 98 22.64 9.47 16.59
N LEU A 99 22.23 9.47 15.32
CA LEU A 99 22.98 8.78 14.27
C LEU A 99 24.31 9.50 13.96
N PRO A 100 25.34 8.77 13.47
CA PRO A 100 26.59 9.37 13.00
C PRO A 100 26.34 10.47 11.93
N GLN A 101 27.18 11.51 11.95
CA GLN A 101 27.10 12.58 10.95
C GLN A 101 27.34 12.04 9.53
N GLY A 102 26.63 12.61 8.56
CA GLY A 102 26.76 12.26 7.13
C GLY A 102 25.82 11.17 6.65
N ILE A 103 25.12 10.46 7.52
CA ILE A 103 24.06 9.54 7.15
C ILE A 103 22.82 10.35 6.73
N LYS A 104 22.25 10.02 5.58
CA LYS A 104 21.00 10.63 5.09
C LYS A 104 19.80 9.77 5.46
N ILE A 105 18.77 10.40 6.04
CA ILE A 105 17.56 9.73 6.49
C ILE A 105 16.42 10.00 5.51
N ILE A 106 15.83 8.95 4.98
CA ILE A 106 14.64 8.99 4.15
C ILE A 106 13.52 8.27 4.89
N VAL A 107 12.45 8.98 5.21
CA VAL A 107 11.25 8.42 5.83
C VAL A 107 10.20 8.18 4.76
N CYS A 108 9.64 6.97 4.69
CA CYS A 108 8.60 6.60 3.75
C CYS A 108 7.26 6.42 4.47
N GLU A 109 6.26 7.16 4.05
CA GLU A 109 4.88 7.00 4.50
C GLU A 109 4.14 6.02 3.58
N HIS A 110 3.91 4.80 4.06
CA HIS A 110 3.29 3.73 3.26
C HIS A 110 1.76 3.68 3.36
N ASN A 111 1.16 4.51 4.19
CA ASN A 111 -0.29 4.64 4.31
C ASN A 111 -0.76 6.04 3.93
N THR A 112 -2.09 6.25 3.87
CA THR A 112 -2.61 7.62 3.89
C THR A 112 -2.27 8.26 5.23
N PRO A 113 -1.82 9.53 5.26
CA PRO A 113 -1.37 10.17 6.50
C PRO A 113 -2.38 10.14 7.65
N ASP A 114 -3.68 10.11 7.34
CA ASP A 114 -4.81 10.06 8.27
C ASP A 114 -5.36 8.63 8.49
N CYS A 115 -4.58 7.59 8.18
CA CYS A 115 -5.05 6.19 8.22
C CYS A 115 -5.54 5.76 9.60
N LEU A 116 -4.94 6.26 10.68
CA LEU A 116 -5.33 5.92 12.05
C LEU A 116 -6.68 6.55 12.41
N GLU A 117 -6.89 7.81 12.03
CA GLU A 117 -8.14 8.54 12.23
C GLU A 117 -9.27 7.92 11.42
N THR A 118 -9.04 7.70 10.13
CA THR A 118 -10.00 7.07 9.21
C THR A 118 -10.35 5.66 9.69
N GLY A 119 -9.37 4.88 10.14
CA GLY A 119 -9.57 3.56 10.71
C GLY A 119 -10.41 3.58 11.99
N LEU A 120 -10.09 4.46 12.94
CA LEU A 120 -10.83 4.60 14.20
C LEU A 120 -12.29 5.03 13.93
N GLU A 121 -12.49 5.97 13.04
CA GLU A 121 -13.81 6.47 12.66
C GLU A 121 -14.66 5.35 12.01
N SER A 122 -14.10 4.66 11.03
CA SER A 122 -14.77 3.57 10.31
C SER A 122 -15.20 2.45 11.25
N VAL A 123 -14.28 1.96 12.10
CA VAL A 123 -14.59 0.90 13.06
C VAL A 123 -15.68 1.35 14.04
N THR A 124 -15.59 2.58 14.56
CA THR A 124 -16.53 3.06 15.57
C THR A 124 -17.93 3.33 15.00
N LYS A 125 -18.04 3.89 13.79
CA LYS A 125 -19.33 4.12 13.11
C LYS A 125 -20.08 2.81 12.85
N ASN A 126 -19.37 1.75 12.54
CA ASN A 126 -19.93 0.41 12.24
C ASN A 126 -20.35 -0.40 13.47
N LEU A 127 -20.10 0.07 14.69
CA LEU A 127 -20.52 -0.63 15.91
C LEU A 127 -22.06 -0.58 16.08
N SER A 128 -22.65 -1.69 16.51
CA SER A 128 -24.08 -1.76 16.79
C SER A 128 -24.48 -0.85 17.97
N TRP A 129 -25.58 -0.14 17.85
CA TRP A 129 -26.19 0.66 18.92
C TRP A 129 -26.85 -0.17 20.02
N ALA A 130 -27.13 -1.45 19.75
CA ALA A 130 -27.76 -2.35 20.72
C ALA A 130 -26.86 -2.72 21.92
N ASN A 131 -25.56 -2.49 21.82
CA ASN A 131 -24.62 -2.80 22.88
C ASN A 131 -24.23 -1.54 23.67
N PRO A 132 -24.49 -1.45 25.00
CA PRO A 132 -24.17 -0.27 25.80
C PRO A 132 -22.69 0.15 25.73
N MET A 133 -21.77 -0.78 25.64
CA MET A 133 -20.34 -0.48 25.51
C MET A 133 -20.02 0.22 24.17
N ASN A 134 -20.75 -0.11 23.12
CA ASN A 134 -20.59 0.54 21.84
C ASN A 134 -21.12 1.98 21.84
N ILE A 135 -22.21 2.22 22.58
CA ILE A 135 -22.75 3.58 22.80
C ILE A 135 -21.67 4.45 23.48
N ILE A 136 -21.06 3.94 24.55
CA ILE A 136 -19.97 4.64 25.25
C ILE A 136 -18.80 4.90 24.31
N ARG A 137 -18.41 3.92 23.49
CA ARG A 137 -17.34 4.08 22.48
C ARG A 137 -17.67 5.17 21.47
N LYS A 138 -18.91 5.22 20.98
CA LYS A 138 -19.39 6.26 20.04
C LYS A 138 -19.42 7.64 20.69
N LEU A 139 -19.91 7.75 21.92
CA LEU A 139 -19.92 9.02 22.66
C LEU A 139 -18.50 9.55 22.94
N ARG A 140 -17.54 8.67 23.16
CA ARG A 140 -16.14 9.03 23.39
C ARG A 140 -15.35 9.26 22.10
N LEU A 141 -15.91 8.98 20.93
CA LEU A 141 -15.21 9.10 19.64
C LEU A 141 -14.63 10.50 19.42
N PRO A 142 -15.34 11.61 19.62
CA PRO A 142 -14.76 12.96 19.36
C PRO A 142 -13.52 13.24 20.19
N ARG A 143 -13.51 12.85 21.47
CA ARG A 143 -12.35 12.99 22.36
C ARG A 143 -11.18 12.12 21.92
N ARG A 144 -11.47 10.86 21.54
CA ARG A 144 -10.45 9.93 21.05
C ARG A 144 -9.86 10.41 19.74
N MET A 145 -10.68 10.88 18.81
CA MET A 145 -10.24 11.45 17.54
C MET A 145 -9.30 12.64 17.75
N ARG A 146 -9.67 13.58 18.63
CA ARG A 146 -8.81 14.73 18.91
C ARG A 146 -7.46 14.33 19.51
N ASN A 147 -7.45 13.36 20.45
CA ASN A 147 -6.21 12.88 21.04
C ASN A 147 -5.34 12.13 20.02
N LEU A 148 -5.95 11.31 19.18
CA LEU A 148 -5.28 10.59 18.11
C LEU A 148 -4.70 11.59 17.11
N HIS A 149 -5.49 12.51 16.61
CA HIS A 149 -5.05 13.54 15.68
C HIS A 149 -3.85 14.36 16.22
N LYS A 150 -3.87 14.72 17.51
CA LYS A 150 -2.73 15.39 18.14
C LYS A 150 -1.49 14.47 18.09
N ALA A 151 -1.62 13.22 18.49
CA ALA A 151 -0.50 12.27 18.51
C ALA A 151 0.05 12.01 17.10
N THR A 152 -0.82 11.82 16.11
CA THR A 152 -0.43 11.62 14.70
C THR A 152 0.28 12.86 14.14
N THR A 153 -0.25 14.07 14.43
CA THR A 153 0.38 15.34 14.04
C THR A 153 1.79 15.47 14.59
N GLU A 154 1.98 15.22 15.88
CA GLU A 154 3.30 15.31 16.54
C GLU A 154 4.26 14.24 15.95
N HIS A 155 3.75 13.06 15.66
CA HIS A 155 4.54 12.01 15.01
C HIS A 155 5.02 12.44 13.61
N HIS A 156 4.14 12.93 12.74
CA HIS A 156 4.54 13.44 11.41
C HIS A 156 5.59 14.55 11.51
N LYS A 157 5.41 15.50 12.46
CA LYS A 157 6.40 16.56 12.70
C LYS A 157 7.75 16.01 13.16
N LYS A 158 7.74 15.01 14.06
CA LYS A 158 8.98 14.36 14.52
C LYS A 158 9.69 13.68 13.36
N MET A 159 8.96 12.94 12.52
CA MET A 159 9.53 12.27 11.35
C MET A 159 10.10 13.26 10.33
N LEU A 160 9.40 14.36 10.08
CA LEU A 160 9.91 15.43 9.21
C LEU A 160 11.16 16.12 9.78
N HIS A 161 11.27 16.25 11.10
CA HIS A 161 12.42 16.86 11.74
C HIS A 161 13.70 16.04 11.56
N VAL A 162 13.60 14.72 11.62
CA VAL A 162 14.75 13.82 11.47
C VAL A 162 15.09 13.49 10.02
N ALA A 163 14.13 13.62 9.09
CA ALA A 163 14.30 13.22 7.71
C ALA A 163 15.03 14.26 6.84
N ASP A 164 15.97 13.83 6.02
CA ASP A 164 16.45 14.62 4.87
C ASP A 164 15.38 14.65 3.76
N ARG A 165 14.57 13.58 3.62
CA ARG A 165 13.39 13.48 2.76
C ARG A 165 12.27 12.69 3.45
N TYR A 166 11.05 13.19 3.31
CA TYR A 166 9.83 12.53 3.73
C TYR A 166 9.03 12.15 2.47
N LEU A 167 8.93 10.86 2.20
CA LEU A 167 8.33 10.34 0.98
C LEU A 167 6.89 9.91 1.24
N ILE A 168 5.99 10.40 0.40
CA ILE A 168 4.58 9.99 0.34
C ILE A 168 4.34 9.25 -0.97
N LEU A 169 3.36 8.33 -0.98
CA LEU A 169 3.10 7.46 -2.14
C LEU A 169 2.30 8.14 -3.25
N SER A 170 1.65 9.27 -2.96
CA SER A 170 0.78 10.01 -3.88
C SER A 170 0.84 11.51 -3.59
N ASP A 171 0.87 12.34 -4.63
CA ASP A 171 0.70 13.78 -4.45
C ASP A 171 -0.67 14.15 -3.87
N GLY A 172 -1.66 13.28 -4.03
CA GLY A 172 -2.97 13.40 -3.39
C GLY A 172 -2.93 13.35 -1.85
N PHE A 173 -1.82 12.96 -1.24
CA PHE A 173 -1.64 13.02 0.22
C PHE A 173 -1.19 14.40 0.73
N ARG A 174 -0.65 15.27 -0.17
CA ARG A 174 -0.26 16.64 0.22
C ARG A 174 -1.40 17.46 0.81
N PRO A 175 -2.62 17.48 0.23
CA PRO A 175 -3.75 18.15 0.86
C PRO A 175 -4.09 17.62 2.25
N ILE A 176 -3.95 16.31 2.50
CA ILE A 176 -4.21 15.72 3.81
C ILE A 176 -3.19 16.25 4.82
N LEU A 177 -1.90 16.24 4.48
CA LEU A 177 -0.85 16.79 5.35
C LEU A 177 -1.07 18.27 5.61
N ARG A 178 -1.37 19.07 4.59
CA ARG A 178 -1.55 20.51 4.69
C ARG A 178 -2.83 20.90 5.44
N ASP A 179 -3.98 20.39 4.99
CA ASP A 179 -5.29 20.89 5.42
C ASP A 179 -5.77 20.22 6.72
N PHE A 180 -5.40 18.96 6.93
CA PHE A 180 -5.81 18.19 8.10
C PHE A 180 -4.75 18.24 9.23
N PHE A 181 -3.46 18.10 8.90
CA PHE A 181 -2.38 18.11 9.89
C PHE A 181 -1.65 19.45 10.01
N HIS A 182 -1.92 20.42 9.14
CA HIS A 182 -1.23 21.70 9.06
C HIS A 182 0.30 21.54 8.90
N ILE A 183 0.70 20.63 8.01
CA ILE A 183 2.08 20.29 7.71
C ILE A 183 2.38 20.59 6.25
N GLU A 184 3.33 21.51 6.04
CA GLU A 184 3.96 21.80 4.75
C GLU A 184 5.47 21.79 4.93
N SER A 185 6.19 21.16 4.00
CA SER A 185 7.64 21.13 4.01
C SER A 185 8.19 20.85 2.61
N PRO A 186 9.29 21.51 2.21
CA PRO A 186 10.01 21.19 0.97
C PRO A 186 10.69 19.82 1.03
N GLN A 187 10.82 19.21 2.21
CA GLN A 187 11.35 17.85 2.37
C GLN A 187 10.35 16.77 1.91
N ILE A 188 9.04 17.11 1.79
CA ILE A 188 8.02 16.18 1.34
C ILE A 188 8.14 16.00 -0.17
N SER A 189 8.36 14.76 -0.61
CA SER A 189 8.42 14.37 -2.02
C SER A 189 7.55 13.14 -2.27
N THR A 190 7.14 12.94 -3.52
CA THR A 190 6.35 11.78 -3.90
C THR A 190 7.27 10.70 -4.48
N MET A 191 7.15 9.48 -3.95
CA MET A 191 7.81 8.28 -4.44
C MET A 191 6.82 7.12 -4.38
N THR A 192 6.31 6.71 -5.53
CA THR A 192 5.31 5.65 -5.64
C THR A 192 5.93 4.27 -5.42
N ASN A 193 5.10 3.30 -5.03
CA ASN A 193 5.53 1.92 -4.94
C ASN A 193 5.78 1.32 -6.34
N PRO A 194 6.82 0.50 -6.50
CA PRO A 194 7.09 -0.22 -7.74
C PRO A 194 6.18 -1.43 -7.93
N ILE A 195 6.09 -1.89 -9.19
CA ILE A 195 5.50 -3.16 -9.58
C ILE A 195 6.44 -3.95 -10.49
N GLU A 196 6.50 -5.26 -10.30
CA GLU A 196 7.20 -6.15 -11.24
C GLU A 196 6.39 -6.32 -12.52
N VAL A 197 7.02 -6.04 -13.65
CA VAL A 197 6.45 -6.33 -14.96
C VAL A 197 6.53 -7.83 -15.21
N PRO A 198 5.42 -8.50 -15.58
CA PRO A 198 5.44 -9.92 -15.90
C PRO A 198 6.43 -10.23 -17.02
N ARG A 199 7.17 -11.33 -16.88
CA ARG A 199 8.08 -11.82 -17.93
C ARG A 199 7.33 -12.63 -18.99
N GLU A 200 6.23 -13.26 -18.60
CA GLU A 200 5.38 -14.04 -19.47
C GLU A 200 4.50 -13.13 -20.33
N PRO A 201 4.18 -13.55 -21.57
CA PRO A 201 3.25 -12.84 -22.44
C PRO A 201 1.87 -12.65 -21.78
N ILE A 202 1.35 -11.44 -21.80
CA ILE A 202 0.03 -11.14 -21.25
C ILE A 202 -1.02 -11.32 -22.33
N ILE A 203 -1.89 -12.32 -22.16
CA ILE A 203 -3.02 -12.58 -23.05
C ILE A 203 -4.13 -11.58 -22.70
N ILE A 204 -4.44 -10.67 -23.61
CA ILE A 204 -5.48 -9.65 -23.43
C ILE A 204 -6.72 -9.89 -24.29
N GLU A 205 -6.62 -10.73 -25.31
CA GLU A 205 -7.68 -10.97 -26.30
C GLU A 205 -8.85 -11.76 -25.72
N SER A 206 -8.56 -12.81 -24.96
CA SER A 206 -9.59 -13.67 -24.38
C SER A 206 -9.33 -13.93 -22.91
N ARG A 207 -10.29 -13.58 -22.09
CA ARG A 207 -10.27 -13.80 -20.65
C ARG A 207 -11.61 -14.32 -20.16
N PRO A 208 -11.62 -15.21 -19.15
CA PRO A 208 -12.88 -15.72 -18.61
C PRO A 208 -13.70 -14.61 -17.93
N ASN A 209 -15.01 -14.84 -17.84
CA ASN A 209 -15.94 -14.02 -17.07
C ASN A 209 -15.67 -14.22 -15.56
N GLN A 210 -14.54 -13.73 -15.11
CA GLN A 210 -14.05 -13.90 -13.76
C GLN A 210 -13.61 -12.56 -13.17
N ALA A 211 -14.18 -12.24 -12.02
CA ALA A 211 -13.73 -11.18 -11.15
C ALA A 211 -12.81 -11.75 -10.09
N LEU A 212 -11.88 -10.94 -9.62
CA LEU A 212 -10.88 -11.28 -8.62
C LEU A 212 -10.87 -10.26 -7.50
N TYR A 213 -10.77 -10.72 -6.28
CA TYR A 213 -10.36 -9.93 -5.13
C TYR A 213 -9.06 -10.51 -4.59
N VAL A 214 -8.06 -9.65 -4.32
CA VAL A 214 -6.81 -10.04 -3.66
C VAL A 214 -6.54 -9.12 -2.48
N GLY A 215 -6.43 -9.68 -1.30
CA GLY A 215 -6.11 -8.90 -0.10
C GLY A 215 -6.50 -9.57 1.21
N ARG A 216 -6.08 -8.96 2.32
CA ARG A 216 -6.48 -9.41 3.66
C ARG A 216 -7.99 -9.26 3.84
N LEU A 217 -8.63 -10.23 4.46
CA LEU A 217 -10.06 -10.17 4.75
C LEU A 217 -10.28 -9.40 6.07
N THR A 218 -10.28 -8.05 5.98
CA THR A 218 -10.39 -7.14 7.13
C THR A 218 -11.46 -6.05 6.88
N ASP A 219 -11.84 -5.33 7.92
CA ASP A 219 -12.75 -4.18 7.77
C ASP A 219 -12.15 -3.09 6.86
N GLN A 220 -10.85 -2.81 6.97
CA GLN A 220 -10.14 -1.86 6.10
C GLN A 220 -10.36 -2.16 4.62
N LYS A 221 -10.33 -3.44 4.25
CA LYS A 221 -10.49 -3.90 2.86
C LYS A 221 -11.95 -3.96 2.38
N GLY A 222 -12.89 -3.54 3.23
CA GLY A 222 -14.29 -3.37 2.86
C GLY A 222 -15.02 -4.66 2.50
N ILE A 223 -14.74 -5.78 3.20
CA ILE A 223 -15.34 -7.08 2.91
C ILE A 223 -16.87 -7.06 2.92
N LYS A 224 -17.47 -6.21 3.74
CA LYS A 224 -18.94 -6.01 3.74
C LYS A 224 -19.44 -5.48 2.39
N TYR A 225 -18.74 -4.50 1.84
CA TYR A 225 -19.07 -3.94 0.51
C TYR A 225 -18.87 -4.97 -0.58
N LEU A 226 -17.77 -5.75 -0.54
CA LEU A 226 -17.51 -6.78 -1.53
C LEU A 226 -18.66 -7.80 -1.61
N ILE A 227 -19.12 -8.30 -0.46
CA ILE A 227 -20.24 -9.26 -0.38
C ILE A 227 -21.55 -8.61 -0.85
N GLU A 228 -21.82 -7.39 -0.42
CA GLU A 228 -23.04 -6.69 -0.81
C GLU A 228 -23.08 -6.43 -2.32
N ILE A 229 -21.99 -5.91 -2.89
CA ILE A 229 -21.82 -5.70 -4.32
C ILE A 229 -22.02 -7.00 -5.09
N TRP A 230 -21.30 -8.07 -4.69
CA TRP A 230 -21.39 -9.34 -5.40
C TRP A 230 -22.78 -9.96 -5.32
N SER A 231 -23.45 -9.85 -4.19
CA SER A 231 -24.83 -10.37 -4.05
C SER A 231 -25.84 -9.70 -4.98
N LYS A 232 -25.58 -8.44 -5.38
CA LYS A 232 -26.38 -7.71 -6.37
C LYS A 232 -25.95 -7.99 -7.80
N ILE A 233 -24.69 -8.34 -8.05
CA ILE A 233 -24.14 -8.66 -9.37
C ILE A 233 -24.54 -10.08 -9.82
N GLU A 234 -24.37 -11.06 -8.93
CA GLU A 234 -24.50 -12.49 -9.25
C GLU A 234 -25.81 -12.87 -9.96
N PRO A 235 -27.00 -12.31 -9.58
CA PRO A 235 -28.26 -12.63 -10.27
C PRO A 235 -28.35 -12.13 -11.71
N HIS A 236 -27.50 -11.20 -12.12
CA HIS A 236 -27.61 -10.49 -13.39
C HIS A 236 -26.54 -10.88 -14.43
N CYS A 237 -25.57 -11.73 -14.07
CA CYS A 237 -24.54 -12.18 -14.99
C CYS A 237 -23.98 -13.56 -14.61
N ASN A 238 -23.31 -14.22 -15.55
CA ASN A 238 -22.68 -15.54 -15.35
C ASN A 238 -21.20 -15.43 -14.94
N TRP A 239 -20.83 -14.34 -14.27
CA TRP A 239 -19.48 -14.14 -13.78
C TRP A 239 -19.24 -14.89 -12.47
N LYS A 240 -17.97 -15.19 -12.21
CA LYS A 240 -17.50 -15.79 -10.95
C LYS A 240 -16.63 -14.78 -10.21
N LEU A 241 -16.69 -14.77 -8.88
CA LEU A 241 -15.78 -14.02 -8.04
C LEU A 241 -14.82 -14.99 -7.33
N LEU A 242 -13.53 -14.84 -7.58
CA LEU A 242 -12.49 -15.47 -6.78
C LEU A 242 -12.02 -14.51 -5.71
N VAL A 243 -11.91 -14.99 -4.47
CA VAL A 243 -11.43 -14.23 -3.31
C VAL A 243 -10.15 -14.89 -2.83
N VAL A 244 -9.04 -14.23 -3.07
CA VAL A 244 -7.69 -14.67 -2.68
C VAL A 244 -7.23 -13.86 -1.49
N GLY A 245 -6.99 -14.53 -0.39
CA GLY A 245 -6.57 -13.95 0.88
C GLY A 245 -7.24 -14.57 2.08
N ASP A 246 -6.81 -14.14 3.27
CA ASP A 246 -7.35 -14.58 4.55
C ASP A 246 -7.40 -13.41 5.54
N GLY A 247 -8.07 -13.59 6.68
CA GLY A 247 -8.16 -12.56 7.72
C GLY A 247 -9.34 -12.76 8.67
N ASP A 248 -9.49 -11.83 9.61
CA ASP A 248 -10.49 -11.86 10.68
C ASP A 248 -11.95 -11.85 10.17
N LYS A 249 -12.18 -11.40 8.92
CA LYS A 249 -13.51 -11.39 8.29
C LYS A 249 -13.83 -12.64 7.49
N ARG A 250 -12.97 -13.65 7.46
CA ARG A 250 -13.26 -14.89 6.73
C ARG A 250 -14.55 -15.56 7.17
N GLN A 251 -14.72 -15.79 8.48
CA GLN A 251 -15.93 -16.42 9.01
C GLN A 251 -17.20 -15.61 8.73
N TYR A 252 -17.10 -14.28 8.84
CA TYR A 252 -18.20 -13.39 8.45
C TYR A 252 -18.57 -13.58 6.97
N MET A 253 -17.58 -13.59 6.07
CA MET A 253 -17.77 -13.77 4.65
C MET A 253 -18.42 -15.11 4.31
N GLU A 254 -17.96 -16.21 4.91
CA GLU A 254 -18.53 -17.54 4.74
C GLU A 254 -20.00 -17.61 5.21
N LYS A 255 -20.32 -16.95 6.34
CA LYS A 255 -21.69 -16.86 6.84
C LYS A 255 -22.59 -16.10 5.84
N GLU A 256 -22.14 -14.95 5.35
CA GLU A 256 -22.92 -14.13 4.39
C GLU A 256 -23.13 -14.85 3.05
N ILE A 257 -22.11 -15.55 2.53
CA ILE A 257 -22.23 -16.38 1.32
C ILE A 257 -23.35 -17.43 1.49
N ARG A 258 -23.35 -18.13 2.60
CA ARG A 258 -24.39 -19.13 2.91
C ARG A 258 -25.78 -18.51 3.07
N SER A 259 -25.89 -17.44 3.85
CA SER A 259 -27.17 -16.80 4.16
C SER A 259 -27.83 -16.18 2.91
N ARG A 260 -27.03 -15.61 2.01
CA ARG A 260 -27.50 -15.03 0.74
C ARG A 260 -27.57 -16.06 -0.41
N ARG A 261 -27.18 -17.32 -0.14
CA ARG A 261 -27.18 -18.43 -1.11
C ARG A 261 -26.37 -18.12 -2.39
N LEU A 262 -25.23 -17.39 -2.25
CA LEU A 262 -24.36 -17.06 -3.36
C LEU A 262 -23.66 -18.33 -3.87
N LYS A 263 -23.64 -18.52 -5.20
CA LYS A 263 -23.14 -19.74 -5.86
C LYS A 263 -21.86 -19.49 -6.66
N ASN A 264 -21.67 -18.27 -7.16
CA ASN A 264 -20.60 -17.89 -8.06
C ASN A 264 -19.47 -17.14 -7.35
N ILE A 265 -19.30 -17.33 -6.05
CA ILE A 265 -18.19 -16.80 -5.26
C ILE A 265 -17.38 -17.94 -4.63
N ARG A 266 -16.05 -17.85 -4.71
CA ARG A 266 -15.15 -18.89 -4.22
C ARG A 266 -14.04 -18.29 -3.38
N LEU A 267 -13.93 -18.75 -2.12
CA LEU A 267 -12.85 -18.38 -1.20
C LEU A 267 -11.66 -19.32 -1.42
N ILE A 268 -10.55 -18.79 -1.90
CA ILE A 268 -9.32 -19.55 -2.19
C ILE A 268 -8.44 -19.68 -0.95
N GLY A 269 -8.50 -18.71 -0.05
CA GLY A 269 -7.59 -18.59 1.09
C GLY A 269 -6.32 -17.82 0.73
N PHE A 270 -5.38 -17.76 1.68
CA PHE A 270 -4.09 -17.11 1.47
C PHE A 270 -3.29 -17.82 0.37
N GLN A 271 -2.71 -17.03 -0.54
CA GLN A 271 -1.81 -17.48 -1.58
C GLN A 271 -0.55 -16.62 -1.57
N GLN A 272 0.60 -17.26 -1.59
CA GLN A 272 1.88 -16.57 -1.65
C GLN A 272 2.11 -15.93 -3.03
N HIS A 273 1.72 -16.62 -4.09
CA HIS A 273 1.84 -16.17 -5.47
C HIS A 273 0.46 -15.89 -6.07
N THR A 274 0.18 -14.63 -6.34
CA THR A 274 -1.12 -14.17 -6.83
C THR A 274 -1.15 -13.89 -8.33
N SER A 275 0.02 -13.87 -8.98
CA SER A 275 0.20 -13.48 -10.39
C SER A 275 -0.73 -14.24 -11.34
N GLY A 276 -0.83 -15.56 -11.20
CA GLY A 276 -1.69 -16.42 -12.04
C GLY A 276 -3.17 -16.04 -11.93
N TYR A 277 -3.65 -15.73 -10.72
CA TYR A 277 -5.03 -15.31 -10.51
C TYR A 277 -5.37 -14.01 -11.23
N PHE A 278 -4.45 -13.04 -11.24
CA PHE A 278 -4.62 -11.82 -12.03
C PHE A 278 -4.62 -12.12 -13.53
N MET A 279 -3.69 -12.93 -14.02
CA MET A 279 -3.60 -13.27 -15.44
C MET A 279 -4.83 -14.02 -15.94
N GLU A 280 -5.52 -14.78 -15.10
CA GLU A 280 -6.71 -15.55 -15.40
C GLU A 280 -8.02 -14.80 -15.12
N SER A 281 -7.97 -13.53 -14.70
CA SER A 281 -9.16 -12.76 -14.37
C SER A 281 -9.37 -11.59 -15.32
N SER A 282 -10.63 -11.21 -15.54
CA SER A 282 -10.99 -10.06 -16.39
C SER A 282 -11.11 -8.77 -15.64
N ALA A 283 -11.48 -8.81 -14.35
CA ALA A 283 -11.66 -7.65 -13.49
C ALA A 283 -11.10 -7.91 -12.09
N HIS A 284 -10.58 -6.87 -11.44
CA HIS A 284 -10.16 -6.88 -10.05
C HIS A 284 -11.06 -5.94 -9.24
N LEU A 285 -11.67 -6.43 -8.17
CA LEU A 285 -12.59 -5.66 -7.34
C LEU A 285 -11.89 -5.23 -6.05
N MET A 286 -11.61 -3.92 -5.91
CA MET A 286 -11.11 -3.33 -4.69
C MET A 286 -12.20 -2.53 -4.00
N THR A 287 -12.55 -2.94 -2.79
CA THR A 287 -13.62 -2.32 -1.99
C THR A 287 -13.10 -1.65 -0.72
N SER A 288 -11.81 -1.36 -0.68
CA SER A 288 -11.11 -0.82 0.49
C SER A 288 -11.68 0.51 0.96
N ILE A 289 -11.72 0.70 2.27
CA ILE A 289 -12.15 1.95 2.90
C ILE A 289 -11.05 3.00 2.78
N TYR A 290 -9.81 2.59 3.00
CA TYR A 290 -8.61 3.40 2.80
C TYR A 290 -7.43 2.51 2.41
N GLU A 291 -6.47 3.09 1.70
CA GLU A 291 -5.23 2.45 1.25
C GLU A 291 -4.09 3.45 1.29
N GLY A 292 -2.87 2.94 1.45
CA GLY A 292 -1.68 3.74 1.17
C GLY A 292 -1.51 3.95 -0.33
N PHE A 293 -1.42 2.88 -1.10
CA PHE A 293 -1.24 2.98 -2.55
C PHE A 293 -2.24 2.15 -3.37
N GLY A 294 -2.68 1.01 -2.85
CA GLY A 294 -3.57 0.12 -3.60
C GLY A 294 -2.81 -0.72 -4.62
N ILE A 295 -1.65 -1.25 -4.24
CA ILE A 295 -0.72 -1.99 -5.10
C ILE A 295 -1.39 -3.14 -5.88
N THR A 296 -2.45 -3.77 -5.34
CA THR A 296 -3.18 -4.83 -6.03
C THR A 296 -3.93 -4.35 -7.27
N ASN A 297 -4.27 -3.05 -7.37
CA ASN A 297 -4.77 -2.45 -8.61
C ASN A 297 -3.68 -2.35 -9.68
N LEU A 298 -2.44 -2.04 -9.29
CA LEU A 298 -1.30 -2.09 -10.21
C LEU A 298 -0.98 -3.51 -10.64
N GLU A 299 -1.01 -4.48 -9.70
CA GLU A 299 -0.82 -5.91 -10.02
C GLU A 299 -1.86 -6.40 -11.02
N ALA A 300 -3.10 -5.93 -10.89
CA ALA A 300 -4.16 -6.20 -11.85
C ALA A 300 -3.87 -5.54 -13.20
N ALA A 301 -3.65 -4.23 -13.20
CA ALA A 301 -3.48 -3.43 -14.42
C ALA A 301 -2.29 -3.90 -15.26
N ILE A 302 -1.12 -4.12 -14.64
CA ILE A 302 0.09 -4.58 -15.35
C ILE A 302 -0.08 -5.96 -16.00
N ARG A 303 -1.07 -6.75 -15.55
CA ARG A 303 -1.43 -8.06 -16.10
C ARG A 303 -2.67 -8.03 -16.99
N GLY A 304 -3.18 -6.83 -17.33
CA GLY A 304 -4.35 -6.64 -18.18
C GLY A 304 -5.69 -7.03 -17.52
N THR A 305 -5.72 -7.13 -16.20
CA THR A 305 -6.95 -7.30 -15.42
C THR A 305 -7.47 -5.92 -15.03
N ILE A 306 -8.71 -5.61 -15.41
CA ILE A 306 -9.26 -4.25 -15.26
C ILE A 306 -9.59 -3.96 -13.78
N PRO A 307 -8.96 -2.96 -13.17
CA PRO A 307 -9.21 -2.58 -11.80
C PRO A 307 -10.53 -1.81 -11.64
N PHE A 308 -11.30 -2.18 -10.62
CA PHE A 308 -12.45 -1.46 -10.10
C PHE A 308 -12.18 -1.08 -8.66
N ALA A 309 -12.24 0.19 -8.33
CA ALA A 309 -11.99 0.65 -6.96
C ALA A 309 -12.99 1.73 -6.52
N PHE A 310 -13.32 1.75 -5.24
CA PHE A 310 -13.87 2.97 -4.67
C PHE A 310 -12.82 4.08 -4.73
N ASN A 311 -13.23 5.28 -5.14
CA ASN A 311 -12.40 6.48 -5.08
C ASN A 311 -12.32 7.01 -3.63
N SER A 312 -11.97 6.12 -2.70
CA SER A 312 -11.94 6.34 -1.25
C SER A 312 -10.54 6.66 -0.71
N PHE A 313 -9.52 6.61 -1.55
CA PHE A 313 -8.14 6.92 -1.22
C PHE A 313 -7.46 7.67 -2.37
N ALA A 314 -6.57 8.59 -2.02
CA ALA A 314 -6.05 9.57 -2.97
C ALA A 314 -5.26 8.94 -4.12
N SER A 315 -4.44 7.92 -3.85
CA SER A 315 -3.61 7.23 -4.84
C SER A 315 -4.39 6.38 -5.85
N ALA A 316 -5.70 6.17 -5.65
CA ALA A 316 -6.51 5.46 -6.65
C ALA A 316 -6.47 6.14 -8.02
N LYS A 317 -6.47 7.49 -8.04
CA LYS A 317 -6.40 8.31 -9.26
C LYS A 317 -5.03 8.29 -9.93
N ASP A 318 -3.97 7.97 -9.20
CA ASP A 318 -2.63 7.85 -9.77
C ASP A 318 -2.52 6.56 -10.61
N ILE A 319 -3.31 5.54 -10.26
CA ILE A 319 -3.27 4.21 -10.86
C ILE A 319 -4.33 4.04 -11.95
N ILE A 320 -5.53 4.59 -11.73
CA ILE A 320 -6.71 4.34 -12.55
C ILE A 320 -7.19 5.64 -13.18
N ASP A 321 -7.15 5.69 -14.51
CA ASP A 321 -7.86 6.70 -15.32
C ASP A 321 -9.27 6.18 -15.56
N ASP A 322 -10.26 6.82 -14.92
CA ASP A 322 -11.66 6.37 -14.91
C ASP A 322 -12.24 6.20 -16.32
N GLY A 323 -12.83 5.03 -16.56
CA GLY A 323 -13.39 4.64 -17.85
C GLY A 323 -12.38 4.34 -18.95
N GLN A 324 -11.05 4.51 -18.71
CA GLN A 324 -10.01 4.27 -19.69
C GLN A 324 -9.09 3.09 -19.32
N THR A 325 -8.58 3.06 -18.11
CA THR A 325 -7.68 2.00 -17.61
C THR A 325 -8.32 1.14 -16.53
N GLY A 326 -9.50 1.53 -16.06
CA GLY A 326 -10.28 0.90 -15.01
C GLY A 326 -11.44 1.79 -14.61
N TYR A 327 -12.00 1.55 -13.44
CA TYR A 327 -13.15 2.29 -12.95
C TYR A 327 -12.95 2.80 -11.53
N LEU A 328 -13.20 4.09 -11.33
CA LEU A 328 -13.22 4.75 -10.02
C LEU A 328 -14.66 5.04 -9.62
N ILE A 329 -15.17 4.35 -8.65
CA ILE A 329 -16.54 4.43 -8.19
C ILE A 329 -16.62 5.36 -6.98
N LYS A 330 -17.68 6.15 -6.89
CA LYS A 330 -17.95 7.02 -5.74
C LYS A 330 -17.80 6.23 -4.44
N PRO A 331 -17.10 6.77 -3.43
CA PRO A 331 -16.84 6.07 -2.18
C PRO A 331 -18.09 5.48 -1.55
N PHE A 332 -18.07 4.17 -1.34
CA PHE A 332 -19.09 3.37 -0.65
C PHE A 332 -20.45 3.32 -1.32
N ASP A 333 -20.57 3.78 -2.57
CA ASP A 333 -21.78 3.69 -3.39
C ASP A 333 -21.85 2.30 -4.04
N VAL A 334 -22.53 1.38 -3.35
CA VAL A 334 -22.67 -0.02 -3.77
C VAL A 334 -23.44 -0.12 -5.08
N ASP A 335 -24.49 0.69 -5.25
CA ASP A 335 -25.35 0.63 -6.45
C ASP A 335 -24.58 1.12 -7.67
N ALA A 336 -23.86 2.23 -7.56
CA ALA A 336 -22.98 2.70 -8.63
C ALA A 336 -21.90 1.68 -9.00
N TYR A 337 -21.36 0.95 -8.00
CA TYR A 337 -20.37 -0.11 -8.25
C TYR A 337 -20.98 -1.26 -9.07
N VAL A 338 -22.18 -1.70 -8.69
CA VAL A 338 -22.92 -2.77 -9.37
C VAL A 338 -23.26 -2.36 -10.81
N GLU A 339 -23.81 -1.15 -10.99
CA GLU A 339 -24.16 -0.64 -12.32
C GLU A 339 -22.94 -0.55 -13.23
N THR A 340 -21.82 -0.01 -12.73
CA THR A 340 -20.58 0.11 -13.47
C THR A 340 -20.03 -1.27 -13.87
N PHE A 341 -20.03 -2.25 -12.93
CA PHE A 341 -19.57 -3.59 -13.23
C PHE A 341 -20.46 -4.30 -14.26
N LEU A 342 -21.78 -4.22 -14.11
CA LEU A 342 -22.73 -4.83 -15.06
C LEU A 342 -22.65 -4.17 -16.45
N ALA A 343 -22.39 -2.87 -16.53
CA ALA A 343 -22.11 -2.20 -17.80
C ALA A 343 -20.82 -2.73 -18.45
N PHE A 344 -19.76 -2.88 -17.66
CA PHE A 344 -18.48 -3.47 -18.14
C PHE A 344 -18.69 -4.88 -18.70
N THR A 345 -19.49 -5.74 -18.06
CA THR A 345 -19.72 -7.12 -18.55
C THR A 345 -20.38 -7.17 -19.94
N LYS A 346 -20.99 -6.07 -20.39
CA LYS A 346 -21.66 -5.94 -21.69
C LYS A 346 -20.81 -5.24 -22.75
N LEU A 347 -19.59 -4.80 -22.41
CA LEU A 347 -18.73 -4.12 -23.36
C LEU A 347 -18.35 -5.05 -24.53
N PRO A 348 -18.27 -4.52 -25.76
CA PRO A 348 -17.69 -5.24 -26.89
C PRO A 348 -16.22 -5.66 -26.56
N GLN A 349 -15.84 -6.85 -27.04
CA GLN A 349 -14.50 -7.39 -26.81
C GLN A 349 -13.40 -6.42 -27.25
N SER A 350 -13.58 -5.71 -28.36
CA SER A 350 -12.61 -4.72 -28.83
C SER A 350 -12.36 -3.57 -27.83
N LYS A 351 -13.42 -3.12 -27.14
CA LYS A 351 -13.31 -2.10 -26.09
C LYS A 351 -12.62 -2.64 -24.84
N MET A 352 -12.92 -3.89 -24.46
CA MET A 352 -12.23 -4.53 -23.34
C MET A 352 -10.73 -4.70 -23.62
N ILE A 353 -10.35 -5.12 -24.83
CA ILE A 353 -8.94 -5.25 -25.25
C ILE A 353 -8.25 -3.89 -25.22
N ALA A 354 -8.88 -2.86 -25.76
CA ALA A 354 -8.32 -1.50 -25.73
C ALA A 354 -8.09 -0.99 -24.31
N MET A 355 -9.06 -1.22 -23.40
CA MET A 355 -8.94 -0.85 -22.00
C MET A 355 -7.80 -1.61 -21.30
N ARG A 356 -7.67 -2.92 -21.52
CA ARG A 356 -6.57 -3.73 -20.98
C ARG A 356 -5.20 -3.22 -21.42
N ARG A 357 -5.06 -2.88 -22.71
CA ARG A 357 -3.81 -2.31 -23.25
C ARG A 357 -3.44 -1.02 -22.55
N LYS A 358 -4.39 -0.08 -22.44
CA LYS A 358 -4.18 1.17 -21.72
C LYS A 358 -3.85 0.96 -20.23
N ALA A 359 -4.50 0.00 -19.58
CA ALA A 359 -4.21 -0.33 -18.19
C ALA A 359 -2.76 -0.83 -18.00
N ILE A 360 -2.29 -1.68 -18.91
CA ILE A 360 -0.89 -2.15 -18.92
C ILE A 360 0.06 -0.97 -19.15
N GLU A 361 -0.20 -0.14 -20.16
CA GLU A 361 0.62 1.04 -20.47
C GLU A 361 0.74 1.98 -19.26
N ARG A 362 -0.40 2.29 -18.61
CA ARG A 362 -0.42 3.11 -17.39
C ARG A 362 0.38 2.48 -16.25
N ALA A 363 0.22 1.17 -16.01
CA ALA A 363 0.92 0.47 -14.94
C ALA A 363 2.43 0.37 -15.18
N GLN A 364 2.92 0.42 -16.43
CA GLN A 364 4.35 0.43 -16.74
C GLN A 364 5.08 1.66 -16.20
N GLU A 365 4.38 2.78 -15.99
CA GLU A 365 4.94 3.98 -15.35
C GLU A 365 5.40 3.72 -13.91
N PHE A 366 4.90 2.64 -13.29
CA PHE A 366 5.25 2.18 -11.95
C PHE A 366 6.18 0.96 -11.97
N SER A 367 6.78 0.64 -13.13
CA SER A 367 7.69 -0.49 -13.22
C SER A 367 8.84 -0.38 -12.24
N LEU A 368 9.31 -1.52 -11.74
CA LEU A 368 10.39 -1.59 -10.75
C LEU A 368 11.64 -0.84 -11.24
N GLN A 369 12.01 -1.00 -12.52
CA GLN A 369 13.14 -0.30 -13.10
C GLN A 369 12.96 1.23 -13.06
N HIS A 370 11.79 1.71 -13.48
CA HIS A 370 11.51 3.16 -13.50
C HIS A 370 11.52 3.79 -12.10
N ILE A 371 10.93 3.10 -11.13
CA ILE A 371 10.92 3.59 -9.74
C ILE A 371 12.31 3.50 -9.11
N ALA A 372 13.07 2.45 -9.41
CA ALA A 372 14.46 2.33 -8.93
C ALA A 372 15.37 3.43 -9.51
N ASP A 373 15.15 3.86 -10.76
CA ASP A 373 15.84 5.00 -11.34
C ASP A 373 15.54 6.31 -10.58
N LYS A 374 14.27 6.56 -10.24
CA LYS A 374 13.88 7.71 -9.41
C LYS A 374 14.54 7.68 -8.02
N TRP A 375 14.65 6.50 -7.41
CA TRP A 375 15.37 6.33 -6.16
C TRP A 375 16.85 6.66 -6.30
N ASN A 376 17.50 6.16 -7.38
CA ASN A 376 18.90 6.45 -7.67
C ASN A 376 19.14 7.94 -7.88
N GLU A 377 18.26 8.63 -8.62
CA GLU A 377 18.31 10.09 -8.77
C GLU A 377 18.19 10.81 -7.42
N LEU A 378 17.26 10.38 -6.56
CA LEU A 378 17.09 10.94 -5.22
C LEU A 378 18.36 10.78 -4.37
N PHE A 379 18.97 9.60 -4.37
CA PHE A 379 20.23 9.36 -3.66
C PHE A 379 21.34 10.30 -4.15
N ASN A 380 21.48 10.46 -5.45
CA ASN A 380 22.48 11.33 -6.04
C ASN A 380 22.25 12.80 -5.65
N LYS A 381 21.02 13.30 -5.72
CA LYS A 381 20.67 14.67 -5.29
C LYS A 381 21.01 14.90 -3.83
N LEU A 382 20.63 13.96 -2.94
CA LEU A 382 20.91 14.09 -1.50
C LEU A 382 22.42 14.04 -1.17
N ARG A 383 23.23 13.29 -1.94
CA ARG A 383 24.68 13.24 -1.77
C ARG A 383 25.38 14.53 -2.20
N HIS A 384 24.92 15.15 -3.28
CA HIS A 384 25.55 16.35 -3.83
C HIS A 384 25.06 17.66 -3.19
N GLY A 385 24.22 17.58 -2.16
CA GLY A 385 23.78 18.75 -1.41
C GLY A 385 22.74 19.61 -2.15
N GLU A 386 22.11 19.11 -3.21
CA GLU A 386 21.00 19.78 -3.90
C GLU A 386 19.72 19.77 -3.05
N ASN A 387 19.85 20.19 -1.79
CA ASN A 387 18.80 20.12 -0.77
C ASN A 387 18.04 21.42 -0.59
N ARG A 388 18.29 22.44 -1.43
CA ARG A 388 17.56 23.70 -1.34
C ARG A 388 17.14 24.13 -2.73
N ASP A 389 15.92 23.83 -3.13
CA ASP A 389 15.18 24.74 -4.01
C ASP A 389 15.07 26.06 -3.22
N THR A 390 16.07 26.92 -3.42
CA THR A 390 16.09 28.30 -2.94
C THR A 390 15.14 29.12 -3.80
N HIS A 391 13.84 28.87 -3.70
CA HIS A 391 12.78 29.78 -4.12
C HIS A 391 11.87 30.07 -2.94
N LEU A 392 12.47 30.66 -1.89
CA LEU A 392 11.72 31.58 -1.05
C LEU A 392 11.93 32.97 -1.66
N PRO A 393 10.86 33.71 -2.02
CA PRO A 393 10.98 35.11 -2.32
C PRO A 393 11.46 35.78 -1.02
N GLN A 394 12.64 36.39 -1.06
CA GLN A 394 13.06 37.36 -0.05
C GLN A 394 12.09 38.54 -0.15
N GLY A 395 11.32 38.79 0.91
CA GLY A 395 10.59 40.03 1.06
C GLY A 395 9.12 39.84 1.45
N LEU A 396 8.81 39.88 2.70
CA LEU A 396 8.04 40.92 3.44
C LEU A 396 7.85 40.48 4.89
#